data_addc5962a59517f7a63a39ae1178df7a
#
_entry.id   addc5962a59517f7a63a39ae1178df7a
#
_cell.length_a   1.000
_cell.length_b   1.000
_cell.length_c   1.000
_cell.angle_alpha   90.00
_cell.angle_beta   90.00
_cell.angle_gamma   90.00
#
_symmetry.space_group_name_H-M   'P 1'
#
loop_
_entity.id
_entity.type
_entity.pdbx_description
1 polymer ?
#
loop_
_entity_poly.entity_id
_entity_poly.type
_entity_poly.pdbx_seq_one_letter_code
_entity_poly.pdbx_strand_id
1 'polypeptide(L)'
;MISSEAMPFASTGGLADAVTSLSSALIDNGHNVKVLLPRYYGISRDILTLFDGQLCCTNKIEDIFVSVYTASIQTQKNNTLEFYFIDYEKYFGRDGIYGTVDNPNYDDNPQRFSLLCHSTFQLCRELNWFPDIIHSYDWPTALISVLLKFYERKNPEFSNTKSILTIHNLGFQGIYSKHLFPTTNIEWKYY
;
A
#
# COMPACT_ATOMS: atom_id res chain seq x y z
N MET A 1 6.11 -5.65 -0.53
CA MET A 1 4.71 -6.10 -0.42
C MET A 1 3.83 -4.91 -0.14
N ILE A 2 2.71 -4.74 -0.85
CA ILE A 2 1.76 -3.64 -0.61
C ILE A 2 0.38 -4.23 -0.43
N SER A 3 -0.26 -3.95 0.71
CA SER A 3 -1.57 -4.48 1.05
C SER A 3 -2.43 -3.48 1.80
N SER A 4 -3.74 -3.66 1.74
CA SER A 4 -4.68 -2.98 2.64
C SER A 4 -4.70 -3.59 4.04
N GLU A 5 -4.22 -4.82 4.20
CA GLU A 5 -4.23 -5.56 5.46
C GLU A 5 -2.91 -6.30 5.67
N ALA A 6 -2.44 -6.35 6.92
CA ALA A 6 -1.32 -7.19 7.36
C ALA A 6 -1.37 -7.40 8.88
N MET A 7 -1.17 -8.63 9.33
CA MET A 7 -1.05 -8.93 10.77
C MET A 7 0.27 -8.38 11.32
N PRO A 8 0.31 -7.96 12.59
CA PRO A 8 -0.79 -7.91 13.57
C PRO A 8 -1.60 -6.60 13.53
N PHE A 9 -1.40 -5.73 12.56
CA PHE A 9 -1.82 -4.32 12.59
C PHE A 9 -3.24 -4.10 12.07
N ALA A 10 -3.62 -4.75 10.96
CA ALA A 10 -4.91 -4.54 10.33
C ALA A 10 -5.40 -5.83 9.67
N SER A 11 -6.61 -6.27 10.03
CA SER A 11 -7.20 -7.51 9.47
C SER A 11 -8.72 -7.44 9.49
N THR A 12 -9.32 -7.86 8.37
CA THR A 12 -10.74 -8.21 8.27
C THR A 12 -10.95 -9.65 7.82
N GLY A 13 -9.88 -10.33 7.40
CA GLY A 13 -9.96 -11.69 6.88
C GLY A 13 -8.58 -12.32 6.63
N GLY A 14 -8.54 -13.39 5.85
CA GLY A 14 -7.33 -14.17 5.62
C GLY A 14 -6.22 -13.47 4.82
N LEU A 15 -6.51 -12.32 4.18
CA LEU A 15 -5.50 -11.55 3.44
C LEU A 15 -4.36 -11.12 4.35
N ALA A 16 -4.67 -10.61 5.55
CA ALA A 16 -3.67 -10.13 6.50
C ALA A 16 -2.67 -11.23 6.91
N ASP A 17 -3.18 -12.43 7.20
CA ASP A 17 -2.35 -13.59 7.52
C ASP A 17 -1.48 -14.01 6.34
N ALA A 18 -2.04 -14.06 5.13
CA ALA A 18 -1.31 -14.44 3.92
C ALA A 18 -0.16 -13.49 3.63
N VAL A 19 -0.38 -12.17 3.73
CA VAL A 19 0.65 -11.14 3.50
C VAL A 19 1.78 -11.30 4.50
N THR A 20 1.47 -11.38 5.78
CA THR A 20 2.49 -11.43 6.83
C THR A 20 3.25 -12.76 6.82
N SER A 21 2.55 -13.87 6.61
CA SER A 21 3.18 -15.20 6.55
C SER A 21 4.11 -15.34 5.36
N LEU A 22 3.70 -14.89 4.17
CA LEU A 22 4.55 -14.92 2.98
C LEU A 22 5.75 -13.99 3.14
N SER A 23 5.55 -12.77 3.67
CA SER A 23 6.64 -11.83 3.92
C SER A 23 7.69 -12.40 4.87
N SER A 24 7.23 -13.01 5.97
CA SER A 24 8.10 -13.65 6.95
C SER A 24 8.86 -14.83 6.36
N ALA A 25 8.18 -15.68 5.59
CA ALA A 25 8.82 -16.84 4.95
C ALA A 25 9.87 -16.42 3.92
N LEU A 26 9.64 -15.36 3.16
CA LEU A 26 10.60 -14.82 2.20
C LEU A 26 11.85 -14.26 2.90
N ILE A 27 11.68 -13.50 3.99
CA ILE A 27 12.82 -13.03 4.81
C ILE A 27 13.59 -14.20 5.37
N ASP A 28 12.90 -15.22 5.90
CA ASP A 28 13.54 -16.42 6.45
C ASP A 28 14.26 -17.27 5.39
N ASN A 29 13.97 -17.05 4.12
CA ASN A 29 14.67 -17.61 2.97
C ASN A 29 15.72 -16.66 2.35
N GLY A 30 16.06 -15.56 3.03
CA GLY A 30 17.17 -14.68 2.64
C GLY A 30 16.78 -13.52 1.70
N HIS A 31 15.50 -13.29 1.46
CA HIS A 31 15.05 -12.14 0.69
C HIS A 31 14.91 -10.90 1.58
N ASN A 32 15.12 -9.70 1.00
CA ASN A 32 14.85 -8.43 1.66
C ASN A 32 13.41 -8.01 1.35
N VAL A 33 12.55 -7.97 2.37
CA VAL A 33 11.12 -7.69 2.21
C VAL A 33 10.71 -6.53 3.12
N LYS A 34 9.94 -5.61 2.55
CA LYS A 34 9.27 -4.53 3.28
C LYS A 34 7.76 -4.63 3.02
N VAL A 35 6.95 -4.40 4.03
CA VAL A 35 5.48 -4.39 3.94
C VAL A 35 4.99 -2.96 4.07
N LEU A 36 4.17 -2.51 3.13
CA LEU A 36 3.54 -1.20 3.14
C LEU A 36 2.03 -1.34 3.25
N LEU A 37 1.43 -0.59 4.17
CA LEU A 37 -0.01 -0.53 4.38
C LEU A 37 -0.45 0.86 4.88
N PRO A 38 -1.75 1.19 4.87
CA PRO A 38 -2.25 2.41 5.49
C PRO A 38 -2.14 2.34 7.02
N ARG A 39 -1.92 3.51 7.67
CA ARG A 39 -2.12 3.63 9.10
C ARG A 39 -3.59 3.94 9.37
N TYR A 40 -4.37 2.91 9.62
CA TYR A 40 -5.78 3.06 9.99
C TYR A 40 -5.94 3.61 11.40
N TYR A 41 -7.13 4.15 11.69
CA TYR A 41 -7.47 4.73 13.00
C TYR A 41 -7.19 3.78 14.18
N GLY A 42 -7.46 2.49 14.01
CA GLY A 42 -7.21 1.46 15.04
C GLY A 42 -5.72 1.17 15.30
N ILE A 43 -4.79 1.70 14.50
CA ILE A 43 -3.34 1.54 14.71
C ILE A 43 -2.83 2.78 15.45
N SER A 44 -2.55 2.65 16.77
CA SER A 44 -2.03 3.77 17.57
C SER A 44 -0.65 4.18 17.10
N ARG A 45 -0.42 5.49 16.99
CA ARG A 45 0.92 6.04 16.71
C ARG A 45 1.92 5.76 17.83
N ASP A 46 1.46 5.50 19.06
CA ASP A 46 2.32 5.24 20.22
C ASP A 46 3.13 3.93 20.10
N ILE A 47 2.65 2.99 19.30
CA ILE A 47 3.35 1.72 19.04
C ILE A 47 4.22 1.77 17.78
N LEU A 48 4.26 2.90 17.11
CA LEU A 48 4.99 3.10 15.87
C LEU A 48 6.13 4.11 16.06
N THR A 49 7.12 4.01 15.19
CA THR A 49 8.20 5.00 15.11
C THR A 49 7.94 5.92 13.90
N LEU A 50 7.96 7.23 14.12
CA LEU A 50 7.87 8.17 13.01
C LEU A 50 9.12 8.04 12.13
N PHE A 51 8.92 7.82 10.84
CA PHE A 51 10.00 7.84 9.87
C PHE A 51 10.44 9.29 9.61
N ASP A 52 11.73 9.53 9.58
CA ASP A 52 12.29 10.87 9.30
C ASP A 52 12.19 11.13 7.77
N GLY A 53 11.09 11.70 7.38
CA GLY A 53 10.77 12.02 5.99
C GLY A 53 9.25 12.13 5.79
N GLN A 54 8.89 12.94 4.83
CA GLN A 54 7.49 13.12 4.42
C GLN A 54 7.38 12.85 2.92
N LEU A 55 6.46 11.96 2.53
CA LEU A 55 6.24 11.69 1.12
C LEU A 55 5.33 12.75 0.52
N CYS A 56 5.71 13.26 -0.64
CA CYS A 56 4.86 14.10 -1.47
C CYS A 56 4.27 13.26 -2.61
N CYS A 57 2.97 13.10 -2.59
CA CYS A 57 2.21 12.40 -3.64
C CYS A 57 1.42 13.42 -4.44
N THR A 58 2.03 13.95 -5.48
CA THR A 58 1.39 14.92 -6.38
C THR A 58 0.27 14.26 -7.17
N ASN A 59 -0.91 14.82 -7.13
CA ASN A 59 -1.96 14.57 -8.10
C ASN A 59 -2.18 15.80 -8.99
N LYS A 60 -3.10 15.73 -9.95
CA LYS A 60 -3.36 16.83 -10.89
C LYS A 60 -4.01 18.06 -10.23
N ILE A 61 -4.45 17.96 -8.99
CA ILE A 61 -5.24 18.97 -8.28
C ILE A 61 -4.41 19.60 -7.16
N GLU A 62 -3.70 18.76 -6.39
CA GLU A 62 -2.97 19.18 -5.19
C GLU A 62 -1.79 18.25 -4.89
N ASP A 63 -0.84 18.76 -4.15
CA ASP A 63 0.21 17.96 -3.52
C ASP A 63 -0.31 17.42 -2.20
N ILE A 64 -0.30 16.09 -2.07
CA ILE A 64 -0.69 15.41 -0.83
C ILE A 64 0.58 15.01 -0.09
N PHE A 65 0.77 15.59 1.09
CA PHE A 65 1.87 15.24 1.98
C PHE A 65 1.38 14.19 2.98
N VAL A 66 2.09 13.07 3.04
CA VAL A 66 1.78 11.99 3.96
C VAL A 66 2.96 11.72 4.88
N SER A 67 2.68 11.46 6.15
CA SER A 67 3.69 10.97 7.09
C SER A 67 3.84 9.47 6.95
N VAL A 68 5.02 8.96 7.26
CA VAL A 68 5.30 7.53 7.28
C VAL A 68 5.66 7.13 8.71
N TYR A 69 5.08 6.05 9.17
CA TYR A 69 5.47 5.40 10.42
C TYR A 69 6.02 4.02 10.13
N THR A 70 6.80 3.50 11.06
CA THR A 70 7.40 2.17 10.95
C THR A 70 7.14 1.35 12.19
N ALA A 71 7.09 0.04 12.01
CA ALA A 71 7.17 -0.96 13.05
C ALA A 71 7.89 -2.20 12.52
N SER A 72 8.26 -3.10 13.40
CA SER A 72 8.84 -4.39 13.02
C SER A 72 8.34 -5.52 13.90
N ILE A 73 8.33 -6.72 13.33
CA ILE A 73 8.09 -7.96 14.06
C ILE A 73 9.23 -8.93 13.81
N GLN A 74 9.40 -9.90 14.71
CA GLN A 74 10.35 -10.99 14.51
C GLN A 74 9.68 -12.16 13.80
N THR A 75 10.37 -12.73 12.83
CA THR A 75 9.96 -13.96 12.15
C THR A 75 10.28 -15.18 13.03
N GLN A 76 9.87 -16.38 12.58
CA GLN A 76 10.17 -17.62 13.29
C GLN A 76 11.68 -17.89 13.43
N LYS A 77 12.49 -17.41 12.49
CA LYS A 77 13.97 -17.54 12.53
C LYS A 77 14.65 -16.33 13.16
N ASN A 78 13.92 -15.49 13.89
CA ASN A 78 14.42 -14.25 14.51
C ASN A 78 15.00 -13.24 13.50
N ASN A 79 14.54 -13.26 12.26
CA ASN A 79 14.79 -12.18 11.32
C ASN A 79 13.77 -11.06 11.51
N THR A 80 14.09 -9.85 11.08
CA THR A 80 13.21 -8.67 11.25
C THR A 80 12.40 -8.43 9.99
N LEU A 81 11.06 -8.43 10.12
CA LEU A 81 10.14 -7.96 9.08
C LEU A 81 9.72 -6.52 9.38
N GLU A 82 10.03 -5.63 8.46
CA GLU A 82 9.73 -4.20 8.58
C GLU A 82 8.40 -3.85 7.92
N PHE A 83 7.60 -3.05 8.64
CA PHE A 83 6.34 -2.48 8.18
C PHE A 83 6.46 -0.97 8.05
N TYR A 84 5.89 -0.42 6.98
CA TYR A 84 5.78 1.00 6.72
C TYR A 84 4.30 1.36 6.62
N PHE A 85 3.89 2.44 7.28
CA PHE A 85 2.50 2.86 7.37
C PHE A 85 2.34 4.24 6.75
N ILE A 86 1.48 4.34 5.73
CA ILE A 86 1.11 5.61 5.13
C ILE A 86 0.05 6.26 6.01
N ASP A 87 0.41 7.37 6.63
CA ASP A 87 -0.46 8.13 7.51
C ASP A 87 -0.98 9.39 6.82
N TYR A 88 -2.25 9.37 6.48
CA TYR A 88 -3.00 10.52 6.00
C TYR A 88 -4.38 10.50 6.65
N GLU A 89 -4.55 11.36 7.67
CA GLU A 89 -5.70 11.35 8.56
C GLU A 89 -7.04 11.44 7.82
N LYS A 90 -7.11 12.29 6.79
CA LYS A 90 -8.31 12.46 5.96
C LYS A 90 -8.83 11.15 5.36
N TYR A 91 -7.92 10.23 4.97
CA TYR A 91 -8.29 8.98 4.30
C TYR A 91 -8.27 7.76 5.22
N PHE A 92 -7.35 7.72 6.18
CA PHE A 92 -7.12 6.52 6.97
C PHE A 92 -7.40 6.71 8.46
N GLY A 93 -7.60 7.95 8.93
CA GLY A 93 -7.90 8.28 10.33
C GLY A 93 -9.37 8.08 10.70
N ARG A 94 -10.02 7.03 10.20
CA ARG A 94 -11.43 6.70 10.47
C ARG A 94 -11.63 5.20 10.64
N ASP A 95 -12.79 4.80 11.17
CA ASP A 95 -13.10 3.42 11.50
C ASP A 95 -13.15 2.52 10.23
N GLY A 96 -12.72 1.28 10.43
CA GLY A 96 -12.75 0.25 9.40
C GLY A 96 -11.73 0.45 8.28
N ILE A 97 -11.45 -0.63 7.57
CA ILE A 97 -10.48 -0.67 6.48
C ILE A 97 -11.12 -0.17 5.18
N TYR A 98 -12.23 -0.76 4.81
CA TYR A 98 -12.95 -0.46 3.55
C TYR A 98 -14.19 0.39 3.77
N GLY A 99 -14.74 0.36 4.97
CA GLY A 99 -15.95 1.02 5.40
C GLY A 99 -16.29 0.65 6.84
N THR A 100 -17.48 1.03 7.28
CA THR A 100 -18.05 0.69 8.58
C THR A 100 -19.18 -0.34 8.43
N VAL A 101 -19.77 -0.77 9.55
CA VAL A 101 -20.94 -1.67 9.53
C VAL A 101 -22.11 -1.03 8.78
N ASP A 102 -22.34 0.28 8.99
CA ASP A 102 -23.44 1.01 8.37
C ASP A 102 -23.14 1.46 6.92
N ASN A 103 -21.86 1.62 6.59
CA ASN A 103 -21.38 1.95 5.25
C ASN A 103 -20.19 1.05 4.91
N PRO A 104 -20.42 -0.18 4.44
CA PRO A 104 -19.37 -1.19 4.27
C PRO A 104 -18.36 -0.87 3.16
N ASN A 105 -18.61 0.15 2.35
CA ASN A 105 -17.72 0.55 1.28
C ASN A 105 -17.71 2.08 1.16
N TYR A 106 -16.63 2.72 1.60
CA TYR A 106 -16.50 4.18 1.49
C TYR A 106 -16.45 4.64 0.03
N ASP A 107 -17.20 5.68 -0.29
CA ASP A 107 -17.27 6.24 -1.65
C ASP A 107 -15.92 6.76 -2.16
N ASP A 108 -15.04 7.19 -1.26
CA ASP A 108 -13.70 7.68 -1.57
C ASP A 108 -12.59 6.61 -1.51
N ASN A 109 -12.94 5.33 -1.45
CA ASN A 109 -11.96 4.25 -1.51
C ASN A 109 -11.03 4.32 -2.75
N PRO A 110 -11.49 4.73 -3.95
CA PRO A 110 -10.59 4.94 -5.08
C PRO A 110 -9.47 5.95 -4.78
N GLN A 111 -9.79 7.06 -4.12
CA GLN A 111 -8.81 8.07 -3.72
C GLN A 111 -7.86 7.54 -2.65
N ARG A 112 -8.41 6.87 -1.64
CA ARG A 112 -7.67 6.30 -0.51
C ARG A 112 -6.60 5.34 -0.99
N PHE A 113 -7.00 4.34 -1.76
CA PHE A 113 -6.08 3.31 -2.23
C PHE A 113 -5.22 3.74 -3.42
N SER A 114 -5.66 4.72 -4.21
CA SER A 114 -4.78 5.38 -5.16
C SER A 114 -3.63 6.09 -4.46
N LEU A 115 -3.89 6.81 -3.35
CA LEU A 115 -2.84 7.42 -2.54
C LEU A 115 -1.83 6.38 -2.04
N LEU A 116 -2.30 5.24 -1.51
CA LEU A 116 -1.42 4.15 -1.08
C LEU A 116 -0.52 3.66 -2.22
N CYS A 117 -1.09 3.47 -3.42
CA CYS A 117 -0.33 3.01 -4.58
C CYS A 117 0.74 4.02 -5.03
N HIS A 118 0.42 5.31 -5.07
CA HIS A 118 1.39 6.35 -5.40
C HIS A 118 2.47 6.49 -4.32
N SER A 119 2.09 6.42 -3.04
CA SER A 119 3.02 6.47 -1.91
C SER A 119 4.05 5.35 -1.95
N THR A 120 3.73 4.20 -2.55
CA THR A 120 4.67 3.09 -2.70
C THR A 120 5.95 3.50 -3.43
N PHE A 121 5.82 4.18 -4.55
CA PHE A 121 6.97 4.59 -5.37
C PHE A 121 7.74 5.73 -4.71
N GLN A 122 7.04 6.66 -4.06
CA GLN A 122 7.69 7.73 -3.31
C GLN A 122 8.48 7.19 -2.11
N LEU A 123 7.92 6.21 -1.39
CA LEU A 123 8.64 5.55 -0.29
C LEU A 123 9.90 4.84 -0.78
N CYS A 124 9.86 4.17 -1.93
CA CYS A 124 11.05 3.54 -2.50
C CYS A 124 12.16 4.58 -2.77
N ARG A 125 11.79 5.77 -3.27
CA ARG A 125 12.75 6.87 -3.51
C ARG A 125 13.31 7.42 -2.20
N GLU A 126 12.46 7.65 -1.23
CA GLU A 126 12.88 8.17 0.10
C GLU A 126 13.82 7.22 0.83
N LEU A 127 13.55 5.92 0.72
CA LEU A 127 14.42 4.87 1.26
C LEU A 127 15.68 4.63 0.42
N ASN A 128 15.78 5.22 -0.77
CA ASN A 128 16.77 4.86 -1.80
C ASN A 128 16.88 3.32 -1.97
N TRP A 129 15.72 2.66 -1.97
CA TRP A 129 15.60 1.21 -2.04
C TRP A 129 14.60 0.80 -3.12
N PHE A 130 15.10 0.20 -4.20
CA PHE A 130 14.31 -0.13 -5.38
C PHE A 130 14.18 -1.64 -5.50
N PRO A 131 12.96 -2.19 -5.33
CA PRO A 131 12.75 -3.63 -5.28
C PRO A 131 12.81 -4.26 -6.68
N ASP A 132 13.26 -5.52 -6.75
CA ASP A 132 13.12 -6.34 -7.96
C ASP A 132 11.66 -6.66 -8.25
N ILE A 133 10.86 -6.86 -7.20
CA ILE A 133 9.44 -7.21 -7.29
C ILE A 133 8.62 -6.34 -6.36
N ILE A 134 7.58 -5.71 -6.90
CA ILE A 134 6.49 -5.12 -6.13
C ILE A 134 5.31 -6.08 -6.17
N HIS A 135 4.97 -6.66 -5.01
CA HIS A 135 3.87 -7.59 -4.87
C HIS A 135 2.66 -6.90 -4.22
N SER A 136 1.60 -6.75 -4.97
CA SER A 136 0.34 -6.12 -4.58
C SER A 136 -0.76 -7.16 -4.36
N TYR A 137 -1.74 -6.82 -3.53
CA TYR A 137 -2.78 -7.75 -3.07
C TYR A 137 -4.16 -7.15 -3.26
N ASP A 138 -5.03 -7.88 -3.96
CA ASP A 138 -6.41 -7.52 -4.24
C ASP A 138 -6.61 -6.14 -4.89
N TRP A 139 -7.85 -5.73 -5.07
CA TRP A 139 -8.21 -4.50 -5.75
C TRP A 139 -7.63 -3.21 -5.12
N PRO A 140 -7.44 -3.09 -3.78
CA PRO A 140 -6.93 -1.84 -3.21
C PRO A 140 -5.53 -1.46 -3.72
N THR A 141 -4.74 -2.44 -4.11
CA THR A 141 -3.36 -2.21 -4.55
C THR A 141 -3.12 -2.56 -6.03
N ALA A 142 -4.17 -2.89 -6.77
CA ALA A 142 -4.06 -3.31 -8.17
C ALA A 142 -3.50 -2.22 -9.11
N LEU A 143 -3.70 -0.93 -8.78
CA LEU A 143 -3.15 0.20 -9.55
C LEU A 143 -1.62 0.19 -9.63
N ILE A 144 -0.91 -0.47 -8.72
CA ILE A 144 0.55 -0.61 -8.73
C ILE A 144 1.05 -1.11 -10.10
N SER A 145 0.41 -2.14 -10.66
CA SER A 145 0.82 -2.71 -11.94
C SER A 145 0.68 -1.71 -13.09
N VAL A 146 -0.37 -0.90 -13.06
CA VAL A 146 -0.62 0.15 -14.07
C VAL A 146 0.39 1.30 -13.91
N LEU A 147 0.58 1.77 -12.67
CA LEU A 147 1.54 2.84 -12.38
C LEU A 147 2.96 2.43 -12.75
N LEU A 148 3.38 1.23 -12.35
CA LEU A 148 4.70 0.72 -12.71
C LEU A 148 4.88 0.67 -14.22
N LYS A 149 3.93 0.08 -14.96
CA LYS A 149 4.04 -0.13 -16.40
C LYS A 149 4.08 1.17 -17.21
N PHE A 150 3.21 2.13 -16.90
CA PHE A 150 3.00 3.30 -17.74
C PHE A 150 3.72 4.57 -17.28
N TYR A 151 4.09 4.64 -16.00
CA TYR A 151 4.71 5.81 -15.41
C TYR A 151 6.10 5.54 -14.85
N GLU A 152 6.25 4.59 -13.96
CA GLU A 152 7.46 4.42 -13.16
C GLU A 152 8.57 3.68 -13.90
N ARG A 153 8.26 2.72 -14.77
CA ARG A 153 9.28 1.96 -15.54
C ARG A 153 10.11 2.83 -16.49
N LYS A 154 9.67 4.05 -16.76
CA LYS A 154 10.44 5.03 -17.54
C LYS A 154 11.61 5.62 -16.74
N ASN A 155 11.53 5.53 -15.43
CA ASN A 155 12.57 5.99 -14.51
C ASN A 155 13.61 4.87 -14.36
N PRO A 156 14.92 5.19 -14.44
CA PRO A 156 15.99 4.18 -14.39
C PRO A 156 15.89 3.27 -13.16
N GLU A 157 15.54 3.82 -12.02
CA GLU A 157 15.43 3.11 -10.73
C GLU A 157 14.39 1.98 -10.73
N PHE A 158 13.30 2.10 -11.50
CA PHE A 158 12.25 1.07 -11.60
C PHE A 158 12.28 0.28 -12.92
N SER A 159 13.25 0.51 -13.78
CA SER A 159 13.31 -0.10 -15.12
C SER A 159 13.30 -1.63 -15.08
N ASN A 160 13.92 -2.23 -14.07
CA ASN A 160 14.00 -3.69 -13.88
C ASN A 160 12.93 -4.25 -12.94
N THR A 161 12.21 -3.39 -12.20
CA THR A 161 11.18 -3.82 -11.24
C THR A 161 10.03 -4.54 -11.96
N LYS A 162 9.57 -5.64 -11.39
CA LYS A 162 8.39 -6.40 -11.85
C LYS A 162 7.25 -6.24 -10.86
N SER A 163 6.01 -6.34 -11.33
CA SER A 163 4.83 -6.37 -10.47
C SER A 163 4.19 -7.76 -10.47
N ILE A 164 3.73 -8.17 -9.29
CA ILE A 164 2.86 -9.33 -9.08
C ILE A 164 1.59 -8.81 -8.42
N LEU A 165 0.44 -9.29 -8.89
CA LEU A 165 -0.85 -9.07 -8.24
C LEU A 165 -1.41 -10.41 -7.82
N THR A 166 -1.64 -10.60 -6.51
CA THR A 166 -2.37 -11.75 -6.00
C THR A 166 -3.80 -11.35 -5.68
N ILE A 167 -4.76 -12.14 -6.13
CA ILE A 167 -6.19 -11.95 -5.88
C ILE A 167 -6.66 -13.04 -4.93
N HIS A 168 -7.02 -12.65 -3.71
CA HIS A 168 -7.54 -13.54 -2.68
C HIS A 168 -9.05 -13.70 -2.75
N ASN A 169 -9.76 -12.64 -3.20
CA ASN A 169 -11.21 -12.66 -3.26
C ASN A 169 -11.75 -11.98 -4.53
N LEU A 170 -12.17 -12.80 -5.51
CA LEU A 170 -12.77 -12.32 -6.77
C LEU A 170 -14.14 -11.64 -6.58
N GLY A 171 -14.79 -11.82 -5.44
CA GLY A 171 -16.05 -11.16 -5.12
C GLY A 171 -15.92 -9.65 -4.90
N PHE A 172 -14.71 -9.18 -4.58
CA PHE A 172 -14.41 -7.76 -4.38
C PHE A 172 -13.44 -7.27 -5.47
N GLN A 173 -13.96 -6.52 -6.43
CA GLN A 173 -13.20 -6.11 -7.61
C GLN A 173 -12.87 -4.62 -7.65
N GLY A 174 -13.31 -3.84 -6.66
CA GLY A 174 -13.06 -2.38 -6.61
C GLY A 174 -13.69 -1.65 -7.79
N ILE A 175 -14.93 -2.02 -8.15
CA ILE A 175 -15.66 -1.38 -9.25
C ILE A 175 -16.32 -0.11 -8.74
N TYR A 176 -15.91 1.02 -9.31
CA TYR A 176 -16.42 2.34 -8.98
C TYR A 176 -16.85 3.10 -10.24
N SER A 177 -17.62 4.18 -10.03
CA SER A 177 -18.04 5.03 -11.14
C SER A 177 -16.83 5.59 -11.89
N LYS A 178 -16.92 5.60 -13.24
CA LYS A 178 -15.89 6.19 -14.10
C LYS A 178 -15.56 7.65 -13.79
N HIS A 179 -16.48 8.38 -13.16
CA HIS A 179 -16.25 9.76 -12.75
C HIS A 179 -15.14 9.89 -11.69
N LEU A 180 -14.85 8.81 -10.97
CA LEU A 180 -13.76 8.74 -10.00
C LEU A 180 -12.39 8.38 -10.63
N PHE A 181 -12.35 7.98 -11.89
CA PHE A 181 -11.11 7.62 -12.56
C PHE A 181 -10.02 8.72 -12.50
N PRO A 182 -10.34 10.02 -12.64
CA PRO A 182 -9.33 11.06 -12.50
C PRO A 182 -8.60 11.07 -11.17
N THR A 183 -9.22 10.54 -10.10
CA THR A 183 -8.61 10.48 -8.75
C THR A 183 -7.46 9.49 -8.66
N THR A 184 -7.34 8.57 -9.61
CA THR A 184 -6.22 7.64 -9.73
C THR A 184 -4.95 8.32 -10.26
N ASN A 185 -5.06 9.55 -10.74
CA ASN A 185 -4.01 10.29 -11.43
C ASN A 185 -3.50 9.61 -12.72
N ILE A 186 -4.25 8.66 -13.25
CA ILE A 186 -3.96 7.97 -14.49
C ILE A 186 -4.58 8.74 -15.67
N GLU A 187 -3.89 8.80 -16.79
CA GLU A 187 -4.41 9.44 -18.00
C GLU A 187 -5.54 8.60 -18.62
N TRP A 188 -6.59 9.28 -19.13
CA TRP A 188 -7.76 8.63 -19.73
C TRP A 188 -7.45 7.65 -20.87
N LYS A 189 -6.35 7.82 -21.56
CA LYS A 189 -5.92 6.88 -22.63
C LYS A 189 -5.60 5.46 -22.10
N TYR A 190 -5.47 5.29 -20.78
CA TYR A 190 -5.19 4.01 -20.11
C TYR A 190 -6.41 3.46 -19.35
N TYR A 191 -7.60 4.10 -19.52
CA TYR A 191 -8.86 3.63 -18.94
C TYR A 191 -9.38 2.37 -19.63
#